data_9e91718edefa199ca2f49053f8daa305
#
_entry.id   9e91718edefa199ca2f49053f8daa305
#
_cell.length_a   1.000
_cell.length_b   1.000
_cell.length_c   1.000
_cell.angle_alpha   90.00
_cell.angle_beta   90.00
_cell.angle_gamma   90.00
#
_symmetry.space_group_name_H-M   'P 1'
#
loop_
_entity.id
_entity.type
_entity.pdbx_description
1 polymer ?
#
loop_
_entity_poly.entity_id
_entity_poly.type
_entity_poly.pdbx_seq_one_letter_code
_entity_poly.pdbx_strand_id
1 'polypeptide(L)'
;MADQTTSSIVIDAAPADVMAVIADFGAYPAWAKGVQTADVVSTYDAGPAKGQAERVFFVLDVSPIKDEYTLAYQWDGDREVTWTLVEGNMLRALDGAYTLVDRGDGSTEVTYRLALDVSIPLIGMLKRKGEKVIIDTALKGLKKRVESQS
;
A
#
# COMPACT_ATOMS: atom_id res chain seq x y z
N MET A 1 0.43 7.53 -20.74
CA MET A 1 -0.22 6.66 -19.75
C MET A 1 0.85 5.93 -18.95
N ALA A 2 0.84 6.10 -17.64
CA ALA A 2 1.77 5.37 -16.82
C ALA A 2 1.35 3.90 -16.74
N ASP A 3 2.25 3.00 -17.06
CA ASP A 3 2.00 1.58 -16.92
C ASP A 3 1.98 1.25 -15.43
N GLN A 4 0.95 0.54 -15.01
CA GLN A 4 0.85 0.06 -13.63
C GLN A 4 1.37 -1.35 -13.53
N THR A 5 2.14 -1.62 -12.49
CA THR A 5 2.55 -2.96 -12.13
C THR A 5 1.48 -3.53 -11.18
N THR A 6 1.04 -4.74 -11.45
CA THR A 6 -0.05 -5.37 -10.71
C THR A 6 0.33 -6.78 -10.30
N SER A 7 -0.03 -7.17 -9.10
CA SER A 7 0.13 -8.54 -8.62
C SER A 7 -0.97 -8.87 -7.61
N SER A 8 -1.25 -10.14 -7.44
CA SER A 8 -2.31 -10.60 -6.53
C SER A 8 -1.83 -11.74 -5.66
N ILE A 9 -2.45 -11.90 -4.50
CA ILE A 9 -2.20 -12.99 -3.58
C ILE A 9 -3.51 -13.36 -2.88
N VAL A 10 -3.65 -14.63 -2.50
CA VAL A 10 -4.79 -15.09 -1.72
C VAL A 10 -4.37 -15.17 -0.25
N ILE A 11 -5.15 -14.53 0.62
CA ILE A 11 -4.91 -14.50 2.07
C ILE A 11 -6.06 -15.25 2.75
N ASP A 12 -5.72 -16.12 3.68
CA ASP A 12 -6.69 -16.94 4.41
C ASP A 12 -7.31 -16.16 5.58
N ALA A 13 -8.11 -15.17 5.22
CA ALA A 13 -8.85 -14.32 6.15
C ALA A 13 -9.93 -13.56 5.40
N ALA A 14 -10.93 -13.07 6.13
CA ALA A 14 -12.02 -12.27 5.55
C ALA A 14 -11.51 -10.88 5.13
N PRO A 15 -12.17 -10.22 4.16
CA PRO A 15 -11.75 -8.88 3.71
C PRO A 15 -11.63 -7.86 4.84
N ALA A 16 -12.53 -7.90 5.83
CA ALA A 16 -12.47 -6.97 6.97
C ALA A 16 -11.19 -7.13 7.77
N ASP A 17 -10.74 -8.36 7.97
CA ASP A 17 -9.51 -8.65 8.72
C ASP A 17 -8.28 -8.20 7.95
N VAL A 18 -8.28 -8.40 6.64
CA VAL A 18 -7.19 -7.96 5.76
C VAL A 18 -7.14 -6.43 5.75
N MET A 19 -8.28 -5.77 5.57
CA MET A 19 -8.32 -4.29 5.52
C MET A 19 -7.91 -3.67 6.86
N ALA A 20 -8.22 -4.32 7.98
CA ALA A 20 -7.81 -3.84 9.30
C ALA A 20 -6.28 -3.77 9.42
N VAL A 21 -5.57 -4.75 8.85
CA VAL A 21 -4.10 -4.74 8.84
C VAL A 21 -3.57 -3.65 7.90
N ILE A 22 -4.19 -3.49 6.74
CA ILE A 22 -3.83 -2.43 5.77
C ILE A 22 -4.00 -1.04 6.40
N ALA A 23 -5.05 -0.86 7.22
CA ALA A 23 -5.34 0.42 7.86
C ALA A 23 -4.51 0.70 9.11
N ASP A 24 -3.80 -0.29 9.64
CA ASP A 24 -2.99 -0.15 10.85
C ASP A 24 -1.57 0.32 10.48
N PHE A 25 -1.45 1.59 10.14
CA PHE A 25 -0.20 2.16 9.64
C PHE A 25 0.93 2.12 10.67
N GLY A 26 0.62 2.33 11.94
CA GLY A 26 1.64 2.30 12.99
C GLY A 26 2.38 0.97 13.10
N ALA A 27 1.79 -0.12 12.63
CA ALA A 27 2.40 -1.44 12.65
C ALA A 27 3.18 -1.77 11.38
N TYR A 28 3.14 -0.92 10.35
CA TYR A 28 3.80 -1.20 9.06
C TYR A 28 5.29 -1.55 9.20
N PRO A 29 6.08 -0.85 10.02
CA PRO A 29 7.49 -1.24 10.16
C PRO A 29 7.71 -2.67 10.62
N ALA A 30 6.73 -3.27 11.29
CA ALA A 30 6.83 -4.64 11.79
C ALA A 30 6.65 -5.69 10.68
N TRP A 31 5.92 -5.37 9.60
CA TRP A 31 5.61 -6.36 8.55
C TRP A 31 5.85 -5.87 7.13
N ALA A 32 5.77 -4.57 6.88
CA ALA A 32 5.97 -4.01 5.53
C ALA A 32 7.45 -3.71 5.34
N LYS A 33 8.18 -4.67 4.82
CA LYS A 33 9.63 -4.57 4.64
C LYS A 33 9.98 -3.34 3.80
N GLY A 34 10.94 -2.56 4.30
CA GLY A 34 11.36 -1.32 3.65
C GLY A 34 10.66 -0.09 4.22
N VAL A 35 9.50 -0.24 4.84
CA VAL A 35 8.83 0.87 5.51
C VAL A 35 9.42 1.03 6.89
N GLN A 36 10.11 2.15 7.11
CA GLN A 36 10.74 2.45 8.40
C GLN A 36 9.80 3.22 9.30
N THR A 37 8.95 4.06 8.72
CA THR A 37 7.98 4.89 9.44
C THR A 37 6.70 4.98 8.62
N ALA A 38 5.56 4.90 9.29
CA ALA A 38 4.25 5.18 8.69
C ALA A 38 3.40 5.87 9.77
N ASP A 39 3.31 7.20 9.68
CA ASP A 39 2.62 8.02 10.67
C ASP A 39 1.37 8.66 10.05
N VAL A 40 0.22 8.45 10.68
CA VAL A 40 -1.02 9.09 10.26
C VAL A 40 -0.95 10.57 10.61
N VAL A 41 -1.00 11.42 9.59
CA VAL A 41 -0.91 12.88 9.74
C VAL A 41 -2.27 13.48 9.98
N SER A 42 -3.29 12.98 9.28
CA SER A 42 -4.67 13.45 9.42
C SER A 42 -5.65 12.31 9.15
N THR A 43 -6.86 12.46 9.69
CA THR A 43 -7.94 11.50 9.50
C THR A 43 -9.16 12.22 8.96
N TYR A 44 -10.08 11.47 8.34
CA TYR A 44 -11.34 12.05 7.85
C TYR A 44 -12.26 12.40 9.02
N ASP A 45 -12.84 13.60 8.97
CA ASP A 45 -13.71 14.12 10.02
C ASP A 45 -15.17 13.68 9.84
N ALA A 46 -15.56 13.34 8.63
CA ALA A 46 -16.94 13.04 8.31
C ALA A 46 -17.04 12.10 7.12
N GLY A 47 -18.24 11.61 6.83
CA GLY A 47 -18.50 10.74 5.69
C GLY A 47 -18.23 9.27 5.98
N PRO A 48 -18.30 8.41 4.95
CA PRO A 48 -18.12 6.96 5.11
C PRO A 48 -16.76 6.55 5.64
N ALA A 49 -15.73 7.38 5.41
CA ALA A 49 -14.37 7.09 5.84
C ALA A 49 -14.00 7.77 7.16
N LYS A 50 -14.98 8.30 7.91
CA LYS A 50 -14.73 9.00 9.18
C LYS A 50 -13.85 8.14 10.11
N GLY A 51 -12.77 8.75 10.62
CA GLY A 51 -11.82 8.09 11.50
C GLY A 51 -10.71 7.34 10.79
N GLN A 52 -10.83 7.12 9.49
CA GLN A 52 -9.77 6.47 8.71
C GLN A 52 -8.72 7.49 8.25
N ALA A 53 -7.51 7.01 7.98
CA ALA A 53 -6.42 7.88 7.59
C ALA A 53 -6.73 8.63 6.30
N GLU A 54 -6.53 9.94 6.32
CA GLU A 54 -6.63 10.79 5.14
C GLU A 54 -5.25 10.99 4.53
N ARG A 55 -4.26 11.34 5.36
CA ARG A 55 -2.87 11.51 4.93
C ARG A 55 -1.95 10.74 5.86
N VAL A 56 -0.95 10.10 5.28
CA VAL A 56 0.03 9.30 6.02
C VAL A 56 1.43 9.66 5.53
N PHE A 57 2.33 9.91 6.48
CA PHE A 57 3.74 10.18 6.20
C PHE A 57 4.52 8.88 6.27
N PHE A 58 5.35 8.62 5.25
CA PHE A 58 6.17 7.42 5.18
C PHE A 58 7.65 7.74 5.05
N VAL A 59 8.47 6.89 5.65
CA VAL A 59 9.89 6.78 5.35
C VAL A 59 10.10 5.39 4.76
N LEU A 60 10.52 5.35 3.49
CA LEU A 60 10.70 4.11 2.75
C LEU A 60 12.17 3.95 2.36
N ASP A 61 12.69 2.73 2.54
CA ASP A 61 14.02 2.36 2.09
C ASP A 61 13.94 0.98 1.41
N VAL A 62 13.64 1.00 0.12
CA VAL A 62 13.63 -0.19 -0.73
C VAL A 62 14.49 0.14 -1.95
N SER A 63 15.74 -0.31 -1.93
CA SER A 63 16.67 -0.02 -3.02
C SER A 63 16.09 -0.43 -4.39
N PRO A 64 16.15 0.45 -5.41
CA PRO A 64 16.86 1.73 -5.44
C PRO A 64 16.06 2.94 -4.92
N ILE A 65 14.87 2.74 -4.38
CA ILE A 65 13.99 3.81 -3.93
C ILE A 65 14.16 4.03 -2.43
N LYS A 66 14.50 5.28 -2.07
CA LYS A 66 14.67 5.70 -0.69
C LYS A 66 14.12 7.12 -0.59
N ASP A 67 13.04 7.29 0.16
CA ASP A 67 12.38 8.59 0.21
C ASP A 67 11.56 8.78 1.49
N GLU A 68 11.29 10.04 1.77
CA GLU A 68 10.29 10.47 2.73
C GLU A 68 9.17 11.12 1.95
N TYR A 69 7.93 10.69 2.15
CA TYR A 69 6.82 11.16 1.36
C TYR A 69 5.49 11.05 2.11
N THR A 70 4.50 11.80 1.64
CA THR A 70 3.15 11.78 2.20
C THR A 70 2.17 11.32 1.13
N LEU A 71 1.29 10.40 1.50
CA LEU A 71 0.24 9.88 0.63
C LEU A 71 -1.13 10.32 1.14
N ALA A 72 -2.04 10.59 0.22
CA ALA A 72 -3.46 10.81 0.52
C ALA A 72 -4.23 9.53 0.19
N TYR A 73 -5.07 9.11 1.11
CA TYR A 73 -5.81 7.85 1.03
C TYR A 73 -7.29 8.07 0.81
N GLN A 74 -7.92 7.18 0.04
CA GLN A 74 -9.37 7.11 -0.10
C GLN A 74 -9.80 5.67 0.16
N TRP A 75 -10.89 5.50 0.91
CA TRP A 75 -11.35 4.20 1.39
C TRP A 75 -12.73 3.88 0.83
N ASP A 76 -12.92 2.64 0.40
CA ASP A 76 -14.22 2.11 -0.04
C ASP A 76 -14.52 0.84 0.76
N GLY A 77 -14.95 1.01 2.01
CA GLY A 77 -15.23 -0.09 2.91
C GLY A 77 -14.06 -1.06 3.04
N ASP A 78 -14.35 -2.35 2.97
CA ASP A 78 -13.33 -3.39 3.00
C ASP A 78 -12.99 -3.91 1.60
N ARG A 79 -13.42 -3.20 0.54
CA ARG A 79 -13.22 -3.63 -0.84
C ARG A 79 -12.01 -3.02 -1.52
N GLU A 80 -11.74 -1.75 -1.22
CA GLU A 80 -10.65 -1.05 -1.90
C GLU A 80 -10.14 0.12 -1.07
N VAL A 81 -8.85 0.34 -1.14
CA VAL A 81 -8.21 1.56 -0.68
C VAL A 81 -7.26 2.02 -1.78
N THR A 82 -7.28 3.32 -2.07
CA THR A 82 -6.41 3.93 -3.06
C THR A 82 -5.59 5.03 -2.41
N TRP A 83 -4.45 5.33 -3.01
CA TRP A 83 -3.61 6.42 -2.54
C TRP A 83 -2.92 7.11 -3.70
N THR A 84 -2.57 8.39 -3.45
CA THR A 84 -1.82 9.20 -4.39
C THR A 84 -0.82 10.05 -3.63
N LEU A 85 0.25 10.44 -4.31
CA LEU A 85 1.32 11.22 -3.69
C LEU A 85 0.87 12.66 -3.46
N VAL A 86 1.09 13.16 -2.24
CA VAL A 86 0.92 14.57 -1.89
C VAL A 86 2.23 15.31 -2.07
N GLU A 87 3.31 14.78 -1.49
CA GLU A 87 4.65 15.33 -1.62
C GLU A 87 5.70 14.26 -1.34
N GLY A 88 6.88 14.44 -1.93
CA GLY A 88 8.02 13.57 -1.73
C GLY A 88 9.29 14.27 -2.18
N ASN A 89 10.44 13.71 -1.86
CA ASN A 89 11.72 14.27 -2.27
C ASN A 89 12.20 13.67 -3.58
N MET A 90 12.26 12.36 -3.64
CA MET A 90 12.66 11.61 -4.82
C MET A 90 11.48 11.23 -5.69
N LEU A 91 10.36 10.91 -5.10
CA LEU A 91 9.14 10.53 -5.79
C LEU A 91 8.45 11.75 -6.40
N ARG A 92 8.04 11.64 -7.66
CA ARG A 92 7.23 12.63 -8.38
C ARG A 92 5.80 12.22 -8.50
N ALA A 93 5.55 10.91 -8.53
CA ALA A 93 4.22 10.34 -8.57
C ALA A 93 4.26 8.98 -7.87
N LEU A 94 3.20 8.68 -7.16
CA LEU A 94 2.98 7.35 -6.61
C LEU A 94 1.48 7.16 -6.48
N ASP A 95 0.95 6.31 -7.35
CA ASP A 95 -0.47 5.96 -7.33
C ASP A 95 -0.58 4.47 -7.09
N GLY A 96 -1.44 4.09 -6.16
CA GLY A 96 -1.58 2.68 -5.83
C GLY A 96 -2.96 2.34 -5.33
N ALA A 97 -3.22 1.05 -5.23
CA ALA A 97 -4.46 0.53 -4.70
C ALA A 97 -4.30 -0.89 -4.20
N TYR A 98 -5.00 -1.21 -3.11
CA TYR A 98 -5.34 -2.58 -2.74
C TYR A 98 -6.81 -2.80 -3.08
N THR A 99 -7.09 -3.84 -3.84
CA THR A 99 -8.46 -4.27 -4.13
C THR A 99 -8.66 -5.66 -3.52
N LEU A 100 -9.69 -5.81 -2.71
CA LEU A 100 -9.98 -7.03 -1.96
C LEU A 100 -11.25 -7.66 -2.49
N VAL A 101 -11.17 -8.95 -2.86
CA VAL A 101 -12.33 -9.71 -3.34
C VAL A 101 -12.54 -10.90 -2.42
N ASP A 102 -13.72 -10.95 -1.79
CA ASP A 102 -14.13 -12.07 -0.95
C ASP A 102 -14.36 -13.29 -1.86
N ARG A 103 -13.67 -14.39 -1.58
CA ARG A 103 -13.77 -15.61 -2.39
C ARG A 103 -14.89 -16.51 -1.97
N GLY A 104 -15.60 -16.20 -0.87
CA GLY A 104 -16.74 -16.97 -0.41
C GLY A 104 -16.39 -18.21 0.42
N ASP A 105 -15.09 -18.47 0.62
CA ASP A 105 -14.59 -19.64 1.37
C ASP A 105 -13.79 -19.23 2.62
N GLY A 106 -13.93 -17.97 3.05
CA GLY A 106 -13.18 -17.44 4.18
C GLY A 106 -11.85 -16.85 3.81
N SER A 107 -11.50 -16.87 2.52
CA SER A 107 -10.27 -16.25 2.02
C SER A 107 -10.57 -15.02 1.16
N THR A 108 -9.56 -14.20 0.96
CA THR A 108 -9.64 -12.95 0.21
C THR A 108 -8.55 -12.91 -0.85
N GLU A 109 -8.91 -12.57 -2.07
CA GLU A 109 -7.93 -12.25 -3.10
C GLU A 109 -7.57 -10.77 -2.98
N VAL A 110 -6.31 -10.47 -2.77
CA VAL A 110 -5.79 -9.11 -2.65
C VAL A 110 -4.98 -8.78 -3.89
N THR A 111 -5.39 -7.74 -4.59
CA THR A 111 -4.66 -7.23 -5.75
C THR A 111 -4.04 -5.89 -5.39
N TYR A 112 -2.74 -5.76 -5.63
CA TYR A 112 -2.00 -4.53 -5.42
C TYR A 112 -1.61 -3.98 -6.80
N ARG A 113 -1.98 -2.72 -7.04
CA ARG A 113 -1.57 -1.99 -8.25
C ARG A 113 -0.68 -0.83 -7.82
N LEU A 114 0.38 -0.61 -8.58
CA LEU A 114 1.34 0.46 -8.26
C LEU A 114 1.88 1.08 -9.54
N ALA A 115 1.87 2.40 -9.60
CA ALA A 115 2.58 3.19 -10.60
C ALA A 115 3.37 4.26 -9.86
N LEU A 116 4.66 4.34 -10.13
CA LEU A 116 5.49 5.38 -9.52
C LEU A 116 6.36 6.07 -10.56
N ASP A 117 6.76 7.29 -10.23
CA ASP A 117 7.73 8.05 -11.00
C ASP A 117 8.68 8.73 -10.04
N VAL A 118 9.96 8.80 -10.41
CA VAL A 118 11.01 9.38 -9.58
C VAL A 118 11.75 10.48 -10.32
N SER A 119 12.35 11.40 -9.54
CA SER A 119 13.08 12.52 -10.11
C SER A 119 14.37 12.11 -10.84
N ILE A 120 14.92 10.94 -10.45
CA ILE A 120 16.09 10.38 -11.12
C ILE A 120 15.62 9.58 -12.33
N PRO A 121 16.16 9.83 -13.53
CA PRO A 121 15.75 9.05 -14.70
C PRO A 121 16.05 7.56 -14.51
N LEU A 122 15.00 6.74 -14.57
CA LEU A 122 15.12 5.31 -14.57
C LEU A 122 14.61 4.79 -15.91
N ILE A 123 15.33 3.84 -16.48
CA ILE A 123 14.81 3.13 -17.66
C ILE A 123 13.57 2.33 -17.24
N GLY A 124 12.63 2.16 -18.15
CA GLY A 124 11.34 1.53 -17.84
C GLY A 124 11.47 0.17 -17.18
N MET A 125 12.49 -0.62 -17.56
CA MET A 125 12.72 -1.93 -16.97
C MET A 125 13.07 -1.84 -15.48
N LEU A 126 13.94 -0.89 -15.09
CA LEU A 126 14.32 -0.70 -13.68
C LEU A 126 13.16 -0.17 -12.86
N LYS A 127 12.34 0.71 -13.45
CA LYS A 127 11.15 1.22 -12.80
C LYS A 127 10.17 0.11 -12.49
N ARG A 128 9.88 -0.76 -13.47
CA ARG A 128 8.97 -1.90 -13.28
C ARG A 128 9.51 -2.89 -12.28
N LYS A 129 10.83 -3.13 -12.28
CA LYS A 129 11.46 -4.03 -11.32
C LYS A 129 11.30 -3.49 -9.89
N GLY A 130 11.50 -2.18 -9.71
CA GLY A 130 11.30 -1.53 -8.41
C GLY A 130 9.86 -1.63 -7.93
N GLU A 131 8.91 -1.36 -8.83
CA GLU A 131 7.48 -1.50 -8.52
C GLU A 131 7.14 -2.93 -8.11
N LYS A 132 7.66 -3.91 -8.86
CA LYS A 132 7.37 -5.31 -8.58
C LYS A 132 7.95 -5.76 -7.24
N VAL A 133 9.15 -5.31 -6.89
CA VAL A 133 9.75 -5.62 -5.59
C VAL A 133 8.88 -5.07 -4.46
N ILE A 134 8.41 -3.82 -4.58
CA ILE A 134 7.53 -3.21 -3.59
C ILE A 134 6.24 -4.02 -3.44
N ILE A 135 5.59 -4.33 -4.57
CA ILE A 135 4.34 -5.08 -4.58
C ILE A 135 4.50 -6.47 -3.98
N ASP A 136 5.46 -7.23 -4.46
CA ASP A 136 5.65 -8.62 -4.00
C ASP A 136 6.00 -8.66 -2.52
N THR A 137 6.87 -7.76 -2.08
CA THR A 137 7.27 -7.67 -0.68
C THR A 137 6.08 -7.28 0.20
N ALA A 138 5.28 -6.31 -0.25
CA ALA A 138 4.10 -5.86 0.48
C ALA A 138 3.06 -6.97 0.60
N LEU A 139 2.76 -7.66 -0.50
CA LEU A 139 1.75 -8.73 -0.50
C LEU A 139 2.17 -9.91 0.38
N LYS A 140 3.43 -10.33 0.30
CA LYS A 140 3.94 -11.42 1.14
C LYS A 140 3.93 -11.04 2.61
N GLY A 141 4.33 -9.82 2.93
CA GLY A 141 4.32 -9.30 4.30
C GLY A 141 2.89 -9.20 4.85
N LEU A 142 1.98 -8.68 4.04
CA LEU A 142 0.57 -8.57 4.40
C LEU A 142 -0.05 -9.94 4.71
N LYS A 143 0.16 -10.91 3.81
CA LYS A 143 -0.33 -12.26 4.00
C LYS A 143 0.18 -12.88 5.30
N LYS A 144 1.47 -12.79 5.52
CA LYS A 144 2.11 -13.33 6.74
C LYS A 144 1.54 -12.66 8.00
N ARG A 145 1.40 -11.33 7.96
CA ARG A 145 0.88 -10.56 9.10
C ARG A 145 -0.56 -10.94 9.43
N VAL A 146 -1.44 -10.96 8.42
CA VAL A 146 -2.85 -11.27 8.59
C VAL A 146 -3.02 -12.70 9.10
N GLU A 147 -2.36 -13.67 8.48
CA GLU A 147 -2.51 -15.08 8.84
C GLU A 147 -1.91 -15.40 10.20
N SER A 148 -0.94 -14.64 10.66
CA SER A 148 -0.35 -14.82 11.99
C SER A 148 -1.24 -14.34 13.12
N GLN A 149 -2.26 -13.55 12.81
CA GLN A 149 -3.18 -12.99 13.81
C GLN A 149 -4.44 -13.83 13.98
N SER A 150 -4.63 -14.82 13.15
CA SER A 150 -5.80 -15.69 13.22
C SER A 150 -5.60 -16.86 14.19
#